data_802af7528622b1b432d6affb428364d9
#
_entry.id   802af7528622b1b432d6affb428364d9
#
_cell.length_a   1.000
_cell.length_b   1.000
_cell.length_c   1.000
_cell.angle_alpha   90.00
_cell.angle_beta   90.00
_cell.angle_gamma   90.00
#
_symmetry.space_group_name_H-M   'P 1'
#
loop_
_entity.id
_entity.type
_entity.pdbx_description
1 polymer ?
#
loop_
_entity_poly.entity_id
_entity_poly.type
_entity_poly.pdbx_seq_one_letter_code
_entity_poly.pdbx_strand_id
1 'polypeptide(L)'
;QAFDDVVIAAADARANKRTHWDSPYHSFASDFKNGNKHKVFSYTPYDQTLLLDIDYVMMNDSLKWVFESDMPVAMYHQAEDLIRQPMPLPQQHLSTHGIPMVWSTAVYFDKRHELTKLFFDVWEHVGDHYDFYKFLYGFPGTMYRTDYCVSIANHILNGMGHGELINDLGVPMINMSQHDDIAKINSVDEWVFTVNDRKENWEDTLALIKRENVHVMNKRSLDRHYDTIMGALDG
;
A
#
# COMPACT_ATOMS: atom_id res chain seq x y z
N GLN A 1 23.66 10.09 4.91
CA GLN A 1 23.00 9.43 3.77
C GLN A 1 21.83 8.63 4.32
N ALA A 2 20.61 8.86 3.82
CA ALA A 2 19.40 8.23 4.35
C ALA A 2 19.21 6.78 3.85
N PHE A 3 19.95 6.38 2.80
CA PHE A 3 19.87 5.04 2.20
C PHE A 3 21.27 4.50 1.95
N ASP A 4 21.45 3.21 2.11
CA ASP A 4 22.72 2.52 1.84
C ASP A 4 22.99 2.43 0.34
N ASP A 5 21.93 2.22 -0.45
CA ASP A 5 22.01 2.14 -1.90
C ASP A 5 20.77 2.74 -2.57
N VAL A 6 20.90 3.20 -3.81
CA VAL A 6 19.85 3.80 -4.62
C VAL A 6 19.85 3.19 -6.02
N VAL A 7 18.76 2.50 -6.36
CA VAL A 7 18.54 1.94 -7.70
C VAL A 7 17.53 2.80 -8.46
N ILE A 8 17.94 3.38 -9.59
CA ILE A 8 17.05 4.14 -10.47
C ILE A 8 16.43 3.19 -11.49
N ALA A 9 15.15 2.88 -11.28
CA ALA A 9 14.37 2.08 -12.22
C ALA A 9 13.95 2.91 -13.44
N ALA A 10 13.85 2.25 -14.61
CA ALA A 10 13.27 2.88 -15.78
C ALA A 10 11.82 3.34 -15.50
N ALA A 11 11.45 4.51 -16.01
CA ALA A 11 10.09 5.01 -15.84
C ALA A 11 9.07 4.05 -16.48
N ASP A 12 7.92 3.90 -15.82
CA ASP A 12 6.78 3.22 -16.41
C ASP A 12 6.30 4.00 -17.66
N ALA A 13 6.18 3.29 -18.78
CA ALA A 13 5.71 3.87 -20.03
C ALA A 13 4.19 4.16 -20.03
N ARG A 14 3.45 3.67 -19.03
CA ARG A 14 2.01 3.87 -18.91
C ARG A 14 1.70 5.30 -18.49
N ALA A 15 0.91 6.00 -19.31
CA ALA A 15 0.47 7.37 -19.02
C ALA A 15 -0.71 7.36 -18.02
N ASN A 16 -0.46 6.96 -16.79
CA ASN A 16 -1.47 7.02 -15.73
C ASN A 16 -1.55 8.42 -15.14
N LYS A 17 -2.75 8.97 -15.08
CA LYS A 17 -3.03 10.20 -14.31
C LYS A 17 -3.92 9.85 -13.14
N ARG A 18 -3.60 10.39 -11.97
CA ARG A 18 -4.40 10.24 -10.76
C ARG A 18 -4.79 11.61 -10.23
N THR A 19 -6.04 11.74 -9.82
CA THR A 19 -6.48 12.88 -9.00
C THR A 19 -6.06 12.61 -7.57
N HIS A 20 -5.30 13.53 -7.01
CA HIS A 20 -4.92 13.55 -5.59
C HIS A 20 -5.75 14.63 -4.89
N TRP A 21 -6.12 14.35 -3.66
CA TRP A 21 -6.82 15.29 -2.81
C TRP A 21 -5.89 15.74 -1.68
N ASP A 22 -5.96 17.00 -1.31
CA ASP A 22 -5.26 17.58 -0.17
C ASP A 22 -6.23 17.99 0.95
N SER A 23 -7.50 17.80 0.70
CA SER A 23 -8.62 18.01 1.62
C SER A 23 -9.91 17.65 0.89
N PRO A 24 -11.08 17.64 1.52
CA PRO A 24 -12.35 17.48 0.81
C PRO A 24 -12.62 18.54 -0.28
N TYR A 25 -11.88 19.66 -0.28
CA TYR A 25 -12.16 20.82 -1.13
C TYR A 25 -11.06 21.12 -2.15
N HIS A 26 -9.89 20.49 -2.04
CA HIS A 26 -8.77 20.79 -2.91
C HIS A 26 -8.21 19.52 -3.55
N SER A 27 -8.18 19.48 -4.89
CA SER A 27 -7.61 18.37 -5.64
C SER A 27 -6.71 18.86 -6.78
N PHE A 28 -5.78 18.00 -7.18
CA PHE A 28 -4.91 18.22 -8.33
C PHE A 28 -4.63 16.91 -9.06
N ALA A 29 -4.37 16.98 -10.36
CA ALA A 29 -3.99 15.83 -11.16
C ALA A 29 -2.48 15.76 -11.28
N SER A 30 -1.91 14.57 -11.14
CA SER A 30 -0.50 14.30 -11.40
C SER A 30 -0.30 12.97 -12.11
N ASP A 31 0.88 12.81 -12.70
CA ASP A 31 1.29 11.51 -13.22
C ASP A 31 1.45 10.51 -12.06
N PHE A 32 0.96 9.29 -12.26
CA PHE A 32 1.04 8.20 -11.31
C PHE A 32 1.90 7.07 -11.88
N LYS A 33 3.09 6.89 -11.32
CA LYS A 33 4.13 6.01 -11.85
C LYS A 33 4.42 4.86 -10.88
N ASN A 34 3.54 3.87 -10.83
CA ASN A 34 3.73 2.69 -9.97
C ASN A 34 3.68 1.34 -10.70
N GLY A 35 3.63 1.34 -12.03
CA GLY A 35 3.50 0.14 -12.84
C GLY A 35 4.70 -0.81 -12.78
N ASN A 36 5.86 -0.34 -12.33
CA ASN A 36 7.10 -1.12 -12.26
C ASN A 36 7.41 -1.71 -10.87
N LYS A 37 6.47 -1.69 -9.94
CA LYS A 37 6.69 -2.14 -8.55
C LYS A 37 7.13 -3.62 -8.49
N HIS A 38 6.62 -4.48 -9.39
CA HIS A 38 7.01 -5.89 -9.52
C HIS A 38 8.51 -6.08 -9.79
N LYS A 39 9.18 -5.10 -10.42
CA LYS A 39 10.61 -5.19 -10.75
C LYS A 39 11.52 -5.16 -9.53
N VAL A 40 10.99 -4.85 -8.34
CA VAL A 40 11.75 -4.93 -7.09
C VAL A 40 12.35 -6.33 -6.90
N PHE A 41 11.67 -7.38 -7.36
CA PHE A 41 12.19 -8.75 -7.31
C PHE A 41 13.56 -8.88 -8.00
N SER A 42 13.75 -8.22 -9.14
CA SER A 42 15.03 -8.25 -9.87
C SER A 42 16.05 -7.26 -9.33
N TYR A 43 15.59 -6.15 -8.72
CA TYR A 43 16.49 -5.07 -8.30
C TYR A 43 17.09 -5.28 -6.91
N THR A 44 16.34 -5.88 -5.99
CA THR A 44 16.86 -6.10 -4.64
C THR A 44 18.03 -7.12 -4.67
N PRO A 45 19.15 -6.84 -3.99
CA PRO A 45 20.25 -7.80 -3.85
C PRO A 45 20.03 -8.85 -2.75
N TYR A 46 18.95 -8.71 -1.96
CA TYR A 46 18.68 -9.52 -0.78
C TYR A 46 17.76 -10.70 -1.09
N ASP A 47 17.94 -11.81 -0.37
CA ASP A 47 17.04 -12.97 -0.43
C ASP A 47 15.67 -12.63 0.15
N GLN A 48 15.64 -12.00 1.31
CA GLN A 48 14.40 -11.52 1.95
C GLN A 48 14.29 -10.01 1.81
N THR A 49 13.14 -9.52 1.41
CA THR A 49 12.91 -8.09 1.17
C THR A 49 11.52 -7.68 1.67
N LEU A 50 11.46 -6.57 2.39
CA LEU A 50 10.23 -5.86 2.71
C LEU A 50 10.21 -4.55 1.91
N LEU A 51 9.41 -4.50 0.85
CA LEU A 51 9.16 -3.30 0.05
C LEU A 51 8.05 -2.49 0.71
N LEU A 52 8.26 -1.19 0.88
CA LEU A 52 7.29 -0.26 1.43
C LEU A 52 6.99 0.87 0.43
N ASP A 53 5.76 1.35 0.42
CA ASP A 53 5.43 2.60 -0.26
C ASP A 53 6.10 3.78 0.46
N ILE A 54 6.51 4.80 -0.30
CA ILE A 54 7.20 5.98 0.23
C ILE A 54 6.36 6.80 1.22
N ASP A 55 5.05 6.62 1.16
CA ASP A 55 4.06 7.25 2.03
C ASP A 55 3.58 6.32 3.16
N TYR A 56 4.30 5.23 3.41
CA TYR A 56 4.07 4.34 4.54
C TYR A 56 5.00 4.70 5.70
N VAL A 57 4.43 5.22 6.77
CA VAL A 57 5.17 5.67 7.97
C VAL A 57 5.26 4.53 8.97
N MET A 58 6.48 4.12 9.29
CA MET A 58 6.75 3.09 10.29
C MET A 58 7.00 3.75 11.64
N MET A 59 6.11 3.52 12.60
CA MET A 59 6.23 4.01 13.99
C MET A 59 6.57 2.89 14.98
N ASN A 60 6.67 1.66 14.50
CA ASN A 60 7.05 0.48 15.27
C ASN A 60 7.72 -0.57 14.38
N ASP A 61 8.16 -1.65 14.99
CA ASP A 61 8.81 -2.77 14.32
C ASP A 61 7.92 -4.00 14.14
N SER A 62 6.59 -3.80 14.17
CA SER A 62 5.60 -4.88 14.07
C SER A 62 5.71 -5.74 12.80
N LEU A 63 6.39 -5.26 11.76
CA LEU A 63 6.62 -6.03 10.54
C LEU A 63 7.93 -6.83 10.56
N LYS A 64 8.78 -6.71 11.57
CA LYS A 64 10.07 -7.43 11.60
C LYS A 64 9.93 -8.95 11.63
N TRP A 65 8.86 -9.48 12.21
CA TRP A 65 8.64 -10.91 12.31
C TRP A 65 8.58 -11.63 10.95
N VAL A 66 8.28 -10.90 9.85
CA VAL A 66 8.24 -11.51 8.52
C VAL A 66 9.60 -12.10 8.11
N PHE A 67 10.71 -11.53 8.60
CA PHE A 67 12.07 -12.02 8.30
C PHE A 67 12.42 -13.29 9.08
N GLU A 68 11.64 -13.64 10.09
CA GLU A 68 11.79 -14.88 10.88
C GLU A 68 10.82 -15.96 10.39
N SER A 69 9.96 -15.64 9.42
CA SER A 69 8.96 -16.54 8.85
C SER A 69 9.51 -17.33 7.66
N ASP A 70 8.80 -18.40 7.31
CA ASP A 70 9.09 -19.22 6.11
C ASP A 70 8.04 -18.98 5.01
N MET A 71 7.57 -17.72 4.89
CA MET A 71 6.54 -17.34 3.93
C MET A 71 7.16 -16.91 2.60
N PRO A 72 6.60 -17.34 1.45
CA PRO A 72 7.06 -16.89 0.14
C PRO A 72 6.78 -15.41 -0.10
N VAL A 73 5.55 -14.95 0.20
CA VAL A 73 5.07 -13.59 0.00
C VAL A 73 4.08 -13.23 1.10
N ALA A 74 4.14 -12.00 1.62
CA ALA A 74 3.13 -11.48 2.55
C ALA A 74 2.76 -10.04 2.20
N MET A 75 1.46 -9.72 2.32
CA MET A 75 0.88 -8.40 2.11
C MET A 75 -0.27 -8.16 3.10
N TYR A 76 -0.80 -6.96 3.13
CA TYR A 76 -2.00 -6.68 3.91
C TYR A 76 -3.25 -7.27 3.23
N HIS A 77 -4.03 -8.05 3.98
CA HIS A 77 -5.35 -8.53 3.57
C HIS A 77 -6.48 -7.66 4.11
N GLN A 78 -6.21 -6.86 5.12
CA GLN A 78 -7.18 -5.99 5.75
C GLN A 78 -6.64 -4.56 5.84
N ALA A 79 -7.54 -3.59 5.72
CA ALA A 79 -7.24 -2.18 5.92
C ALA A 79 -8.36 -1.51 6.69
N GLU A 80 -7.98 -0.61 7.57
CA GLU A 80 -8.86 0.22 8.41
C GLU A 80 -8.54 1.70 8.17
N ASP A 81 -9.51 2.56 8.42
CA ASP A 81 -9.27 4.00 8.45
C ASP A 81 -8.68 4.46 9.80
N LEU A 82 -8.45 5.76 9.95
CA LEU A 82 -7.89 6.36 11.17
C LEU A 82 -8.76 6.16 12.42
N ILE A 83 -10.07 5.90 12.27
CA ILE A 83 -11.01 5.66 13.37
C ILE A 83 -11.33 4.17 13.54
N ARG A 84 -10.51 3.30 12.95
CA ARG A 84 -10.60 1.83 13.06
C ARG A 84 -11.84 1.22 12.41
N GLN A 85 -12.42 1.91 11.45
CA GLN A 85 -13.48 1.33 10.64
C GLN A 85 -12.87 0.55 9.46
N PRO A 86 -13.32 -0.68 9.21
CA PRO A 86 -12.89 -1.42 8.03
C PRO A 86 -13.14 -0.64 6.75
N MET A 87 -12.26 -0.76 5.78
CA MET A 87 -12.48 -0.13 4.47
C MET A 87 -13.81 -0.58 3.86
N PRO A 88 -14.51 0.28 3.11
CA PRO A 88 -15.78 -0.09 2.48
C PRO A 88 -15.66 -1.33 1.59
N LEU A 89 -16.71 -2.16 1.53
CA LEU A 89 -16.73 -3.40 0.73
C LEU A 89 -16.20 -3.24 -0.71
N PRO A 90 -16.49 -2.14 -1.44
CA PRO A 90 -15.91 -1.94 -2.78
C PRO A 90 -14.40 -1.75 -2.79
N GLN A 91 -13.77 -1.52 -1.64
CA GLN A 91 -12.32 -1.44 -1.48
C GLN A 91 -11.73 -2.72 -0.90
N GLN A 92 -12.54 -3.59 -0.31
CA GLN A 92 -12.10 -4.90 0.19
C GLN A 92 -12.12 -5.98 -0.88
N HIS A 93 -12.82 -5.78 -1.99
CA HIS A 93 -12.97 -6.77 -3.04
C HIS A 93 -12.71 -6.17 -4.42
N LEU A 94 -12.05 -6.96 -5.26
CA LEU A 94 -11.93 -6.68 -6.67
C LEU A 94 -13.24 -7.05 -7.37
N SER A 95 -13.87 -6.09 -8.02
CA SER A 95 -15.08 -6.28 -8.81
C SER A 95 -16.32 -6.79 -8.03
N THR A 96 -17.38 -7.05 -8.78
CA THR A 96 -18.63 -7.66 -8.27
C THR A 96 -18.50 -9.17 -7.98
N HIS A 97 -17.40 -9.79 -8.35
CA HIS A 97 -17.16 -11.23 -8.13
C HIS A 97 -16.64 -11.56 -6.73
N GLY A 98 -16.41 -10.54 -5.90
CA GLY A 98 -16.04 -10.73 -4.49
C GLY A 98 -14.65 -11.29 -4.26
N ILE A 99 -13.73 -11.13 -5.22
CA ILE A 99 -12.34 -11.57 -5.05
C ILE A 99 -11.66 -10.67 -4.03
N PRO A 100 -11.09 -11.22 -2.95
CA PRO A 100 -10.45 -10.43 -1.91
C PRO A 100 -9.32 -9.58 -2.46
N MET A 101 -9.27 -8.32 -2.03
CA MET A 101 -8.14 -7.44 -2.29
C MET A 101 -7.00 -7.76 -1.35
N VAL A 102 -5.78 -7.71 -1.87
CA VAL A 102 -4.55 -7.57 -1.09
C VAL A 102 -3.91 -6.21 -1.40
N TRP A 103 -3.28 -5.62 -0.39
CA TRP A 103 -2.77 -4.26 -0.48
C TRP A 103 -1.25 -4.28 -0.63
N SER A 104 -0.77 -3.75 -1.74
CA SER A 104 0.66 -3.74 -2.08
C SER A 104 1.45 -2.60 -1.41
N THR A 105 0.88 -1.93 -0.44
CA THR A 105 1.55 -0.85 0.33
C THR A 105 2.78 -1.35 1.07
N ALA A 106 2.71 -2.57 1.61
CA ALA A 106 3.86 -3.32 2.12
C ALA A 106 3.87 -4.71 1.48
N VAL A 107 5.01 -5.10 0.92
CA VAL A 107 5.20 -6.38 0.24
C VAL A 107 6.45 -7.04 0.77
N TYR A 108 6.28 -8.07 1.58
CA TYR A 108 7.38 -8.95 1.95
C TYR A 108 7.50 -10.10 0.95
N PHE A 109 8.72 -10.52 0.64
CA PHE A 109 8.97 -11.72 -0.15
C PHE A 109 10.34 -12.33 0.17
N ASP A 110 10.42 -13.66 0.00
CA ASP A 110 11.66 -14.44 0.09
C ASP A 110 11.98 -15.07 -1.28
N LYS A 111 13.08 -14.66 -1.88
CA LYS A 111 13.53 -15.14 -3.21
C LYS A 111 13.90 -16.63 -3.24
N ARG A 112 14.21 -17.22 -2.10
CA ARG A 112 14.59 -18.63 -1.98
C ARG A 112 13.41 -19.57 -2.22
N HIS A 113 12.19 -19.05 -2.13
CA HIS A 113 10.96 -19.78 -2.40
C HIS A 113 10.64 -19.78 -3.90
N GLU A 114 10.39 -20.97 -4.49
CA GLU A 114 10.02 -21.09 -5.91
C GLU A 114 8.71 -20.34 -6.24
N LEU A 115 7.75 -20.40 -5.32
CA LEU A 115 6.46 -19.69 -5.48
C LEU A 115 6.61 -18.18 -5.55
N THR A 116 7.62 -17.60 -4.93
CA THR A 116 7.88 -16.16 -4.98
C THR A 116 8.18 -15.71 -6.41
N LYS A 117 9.10 -16.40 -7.09
CA LYS A 117 9.40 -16.06 -8.48
C LYS A 117 8.16 -16.18 -9.36
N LEU A 118 7.43 -17.28 -9.23
CA LEU A 118 6.19 -17.49 -9.99
C LEU A 118 5.16 -16.40 -9.72
N PHE A 119 5.02 -15.95 -8.47
CA PHE A 119 4.14 -14.85 -8.12
C PHE A 119 4.52 -13.55 -8.84
N PHE A 120 5.78 -13.16 -8.85
CA PHE A 120 6.25 -11.96 -9.53
C PHE A 120 6.11 -12.06 -11.05
N ASP A 121 6.37 -13.22 -11.65
CA ASP A 121 6.17 -13.46 -13.09
C ASP A 121 4.69 -13.29 -13.47
N VAL A 122 3.76 -13.84 -12.67
CA VAL A 122 2.32 -13.68 -12.90
C VAL A 122 1.86 -12.23 -12.63
N TRP A 123 2.40 -11.56 -11.61
CA TRP A 123 2.12 -10.15 -11.37
C TRP A 123 2.52 -9.27 -12.56
N GLU A 124 3.74 -9.46 -13.10
CA GLU A 124 4.22 -8.77 -14.30
C GLU A 124 3.28 -9.05 -15.48
N HIS A 125 2.97 -10.32 -15.73
CA HIS A 125 2.06 -10.74 -16.80
C HIS A 125 0.67 -10.08 -16.69
N VAL A 126 0.06 -10.06 -15.51
CA VAL A 126 -1.21 -9.38 -15.27
C VAL A 126 -1.09 -7.88 -15.54
N GLY A 127 0.02 -7.29 -15.12
CA GLY A 127 0.31 -5.88 -15.36
C GLY A 127 0.44 -5.54 -16.84
N ASP A 128 1.13 -6.37 -17.62
CA ASP A 128 1.32 -6.17 -19.05
C ASP A 128 0.03 -6.38 -19.86
N HIS A 129 -0.87 -7.22 -19.36
CA HIS A 129 -2.18 -7.50 -19.98
C HIS A 129 -3.33 -6.89 -19.17
N TYR A 130 -3.11 -5.74 -18.54
CA TYR A 130 -4.04 -5.14 -17.59
C TYR A 130 -5.46 -4.94 -18.13
N ASP A 131 -5.60 -4.47 -19.37
CA ASP A 131 -6.91 -4.25 -19.99
C ASP A 131 -7.69 -5.55 -20.23
N PHE A 132 -6.99 -6.65 -20.56
CA PHE A 132 -7.59 -7.97 -20.66
C PHE A 132 -8.12 -8.45 -19.31
N TYR A 133 -7.30 -8.36 -18.26
CA TYR A 133 -7.70 -8.76 -16.91
C TYR A 133 -8.79 -7.85 -16.33
N LYS A 134 -8.76 -6.56 -16.63
CA LYS A 134 -9.83 -5.63 -16.30
C LYS A 134 -11.17 -6.07 -16.88
N PHE A 135 -11.20 -6.46 -18.15
CA PHE A 135 -12.38 -6.98 -18.79
C PHE A 135 -12.84 -8.31 -18.17
N LEU A 136 -11.92 -9.25 -17.99
CA LEU A 136 -12.20 -10.59 -17.46
C LEU A 136 -12.75 -10.53 -16.03
N TYR A 137 -12.16 -9.69 -15.19
CA TYR A 137 -12.55 -9.56 -13.79
C TYR A 137 -13.64 -8.50 -13.55
N GLY A 138 -14.02 -7.73 -14.56
CA GLY A 138 -15.14 -6.80 -14.51
C GLY A 138 -14.97 -5.63 -13.54
N PHE A 139 -13.76 -5.12 -13.32
CA PHE A 139 -13.56 -3.99 -12.43
C PHE A 139 -13.57 -2.64 -13.18
N PRO A 140 -14.09 -1.56 -12.54
CA PRO A 140 -14.24 -0.26 -13.16
C PRO A 140 -12.92 0.53 -13.21
N GLY A 141 -12.96 1.62 -13.95
CA GLY A 141 -11.85 2.59 -14.02
C GLY A 141 -10.90 2.32 -15.18
N THR A 142 -10.07 3.31 -15.46
CA THR A 142 -9.06 3.27 -16.54
C THR A 142 -7.64 3.28 -16.02
N MET A 143 -7.46 3.62 -14.75
CA MET A 143 -6.16 3.73 -14.13
C MET A 143 -5.62 2.36 -13.73
N TYR A 144 -4.36 2.11 -14.09
CA TYR A 144 -3.62 0.96 -13.58
C TYR A 144 -3.49 1.00 -12.05
N ARG A 145 -3.79 -0.11 -11.39
CA ARG A 145 -3.66 -0.27 -9.95
C ARG A 145 -2.88 -1.53 -9.62
N THR A 146 -1.79 -1.36 -8.91
CA THR A 146 -0.93 -2.44 -8.45
C THR A 146 -1.69 -3.45 -7.58
N ASP A 147 -2.54 -2.96 -6.66
CA ASP A 147 -3.35 -3.82 -5.79
C ASP A 147 -4.25 -4.77 -6.58
N TYR A 148 -4.78 -4.34 -7.73
CA TYR A 148 -5.56 -5.22 -8.60
C TYR A 148 -4.69 -6.30 -9.24
N CYS A 149 -3.50 -5.94 -9.70
CA CYS A 149 -2.58 -6.91 -10.30
C CYS A 149 -2.16 -7.99 -9.32
N VAL A 150 -1.79 -7.61 -8.09
CA VAL A 150 -1.37 -8.58 -7.07
C VAL A 150 -2.54 -9.46 -6.59
N SER A 151 -3.75 -8.88 -6.45
CA SER A 151 -4.94 -9.64 -6.09
C SER A 151 -5.33 -10.66 -7.16
N ILE A 152 -5.22 -10.29 -8.45
CA ILE A 152 -5.47 -11.19 -9.58
C ILE A 152 -4.38 -12.27 -9.64
N ALA A 153 -3.11 -11.91 -9.47
CA ALA A 153 -2.02 -12.88 -9.46
C ALA A 153 -2.21 -13.92 -8.34
N ASN A 154 -2.58 -13.47 -7.14
CA ASN A 154 -2.94 -14.36 -6.04
C ASN A 154 -4.09 -15.30 -6.41
N HIS A 155 -5.17 -14.78 -6.97
CA HIS A 155 -6.33 -15.57 -7.38
C HIS A 155 -5.99 -16.62 -8.45
N ILE A 156 -5.19 -16.25 -9.45
CA ILE A 156 -4.73 -17.18 -10.50
C ILE A 156 -3.91 -18.32 -9.88
N LEU A 157 -2.93 -17.98 -9.05
CA LEU A 157 -2.01 -18.95 -8.46
C LEU A 157 -2.67 -19.87 -7.43
N ASN A 158 -3.78 -19.43 -6.84
CA ASN A 158 -4.62 -20.28 -5.99
C ASN A 158 -5.67 -21.08 -6.78
N GLY A 159 -5.47 -21.29 -8.09
CA GLY A 159 -6.35 -22.09 -8.93
C GLY A 159 -7.71 -21.44 -9.19
N MET A 160 -7.78 -20.12 -9.27
CA MET A 160 -9.02 -19.34 -9.40
C MET A 160 -9.94 -19.46 -8.17
N GLY A 161 -9.35 -19.70 -7.00
CA GLY A 161 -10.05 -19.84 -5.72
C GLY A 161 -9.54 -18.88 -4.66
N HIS A 162 -10.14 -18.97 -3.48
CA HIS A 162 -9.70 -18.23 -2.29
C HIS A 162 -8.60 -19.03 -1.58
N GLY A 163 -7.35 -18.81 -1.98
CA GLY A 163 -6.19 -19.44 -1.36
C GLY A 163 -5.31 -18.42 -0.65
N GLU A 164 -4.31 -18.91 0.04
CA GLU A 164 -3.43 -18.16 0.93
C GLU A 164 -1.97 -18.15 0.45
N LEU A 165 -1.73 -18.10 -0.88
CA LEU A 165 -0.37 -17.99 -1.39
C LEU A 165 0.31 -16.71 -0.86
N ILE A 166 -0.42 -15.60 -0.90
CA ILE A 166 -0.01 -14.37 -0.22
C ILE A 166 -0.50 -14.46 1.21
N ASN A 167 0.43 -14.48 2.15
CA ASN A 167 0.12 -14.51 3.57
C ASN A 167 -0.29 -13.10 4.06
N ASP A 168 -1.09 -13.06 5.12
CA ASP A 168 -1.42 -11.79 5.78
C ASP A 168 -0.24 -11.31 6.64
N LEU A 169 0.00 -10.02 6.67
CA LEU A 169 0.95 -9.36 7.58
C LEU A 169 0.48 -9.37 9.05
N GLY A 170 -0.68 -9.95 9.33
CA GLY A 170 -1.16 -10.28 10.69
C GLY A 170 -1.80 -9.13 11.45
N VAL A 171 -1.80 -7.93 10.89
CA VAL A 171 -2.47 -6.74 11.43
C VAL A 171 -3.12 -5.95 10.29
N PRO A 172 -4.25 -5.27 10.52
CA PRO A 172 -4.82 -4.40 9.50
C PRO A 172 -3.87 -3.23 9.18
N MET A 173 -3.80 -2.83 7.92
CA MET A 173 -3.15 -1.60 7.50
C MET A 173 -4.00 -0.40 7.95
N ILE A 174 -3.43 0.51 8.72
CA ILE A 174 -4.07 1.79 9.00
C ILE A 174 -3.88 2.70 7.79
N ASN A 175 -4.97 3.17 7.23
CA ASN A 175 -4.98 3.98 6.02
C ASN A 175 -5.56 5.36 6.28
N MET A 176 -4.73 6.39 6.20
CA MET A 176 -5.18 7.78 6.19
C MET A 176 -5.69 8.13 4.78
N SER A 177 -6.93 8.56 4.67
CA SER A 177 -7.52 9.03 3.41
C SER A 177 -6.80 10.27 2.87
N GLN A 178 -6.94 10.52 1.57
CA GLN A 178 -6.45 11.75 0.95
C GLN A 178 -7.19 13.02 1.44
N HIS A 179 -8.37 12.86 2.03
CA HIS A 179 -9.16 13.96 2.58
C HIS A 179 -8.78 14.31 4.01
N ASP A 180 -8.08 13.40 4.71
CA ASP A 180 -7.61 13.61 6.06
C ASP A 180 -6.31 14.42 6.08
N ASP A 181 -5.94 14.94 7.25
CA ASP A 181 -4.72 15.73 7.41
C ASP A 181 -3.96 15.34 8.68
N ILE A 182 -2.65 15.54 8.69
CA ILE A 182 -1.83 15.47 9.91
C ILE A 182 -2.09 16.78 10.67
N ALA A 183 -2.68 16.68 11.85
CA ALA A 183 -2.94 17.85 12.69
C ALA A 183 -1.74 18.22 13.57
N LYS A 184 -1.03 17.20 14.07
CA LYS A 184 0.11 17.40 14.96
C LYS A 184 0.99 16.15 15.04
N ILE A 185 2.30 16.36 15.15
CA ILE A 185 3.29 15.33 15.45
C ILE A 185 3.81 15.61 16.86
N ASN A 186 3.54 14.71 17.81
CA ASN A 186 3.98 14.83 19.18
C ASN A 186 5.38 14.21 19.40
N SER A 187 5.64 13.10 18.69
CA SER A 187 6.94 12.39 18.68
C SER A 187 7.05 11.58 17.38
N VAL A 188 8.16 10.89 17.18
CA VAL A 188 8.37 9.99 16.04
C VAL A 188 7.30 8.90 15.94
N ASP A 189 6.73 8.48 17.07
CA ASP A 189 5.79 7.36 17.19
C ASP A 189 4.38 7.77 17.68
N GLU A 190 4.07 9.08 17.72
CA GLU A 190 2.76 9.58 18.18
C GLU A 190 2.28 10.76 17.35
N TRP A 191 1.28 10.53 16.51
CA TRP A 191 0.74 11.51 15.59
C TRP A 191 -0.76 11.69 15.79
N VAL A 192 -1.23 12.93 15.65
CA VAL A 192 -2.65 13.30 15.67
C VAL A 192 -3.08 13.67 14.27
N PHE A 193 -4.19 13.12 13.83
CA PHE A 193 -4.77 13.35 12.52
C PHE A 193 -6.13 14.03 12.63
N THR A 194 -6.46 14.89 11.66
CA THR A 194 -7.81 15.37 11.45
C THR A 194 -8.52 14.42 10.49
N VAL A 195 -9.63 13.86 10.93
CA VAL A 195 -10.45 12.94 10.12
C VAL A 195 -11.52 13.75 9.41
N ASN A 196 -11.46 13.78 8.09
CA ASN A 196 -12.44 14.46 7.23
C ASN A 196 -13.26 13.50 6.40
N ASP A 197 -12.74 12.29 6.19
CA ASP A 197 -13.42 11.24 5.47
C ASP A 197 -14.10 10.27 6.45
N ARG A 198 -15.28 9.77 6.05
CA ARG A 198 -16.02 8.70 6.77
C ARG A 198 -16.34 8.99 8.26
N LYS A 199 -16.27 10.22 8.69
CA LYS A 199 -16.70 10.56 10.06
C LYS A 199 -18.23 10.52 10.19
N GLU A 200 -18.72 9.84 11.21
CA GLU A 200 -20.13 9.73 11.52
C GLU A 200 -20.56 10.80 12.52
N ASN A 201 -19.65 11.20 13.41
CA ASN A 201 -19.89 12.11 14.51
C ASN A 201 -18.86 13.24 14.60
N TRP A 202 -19.16 14.28 15.33
CA TRP A 202 -18.21 15.35 15.65
C TRP A 202 -17.02 14.86 16.51
N GLU A 203 -17.23 13.80 17.27
CA GLU A 203 -16.21 13.19 18.13
C GLU A 203 -15.11 12.49 17.33
N ASP A 204 -15.41 12.05 16.11
CA ASP A 204 -14.48 11.40 15.19
C ASP A 204 -13.59 12.39 14.42
N THR A 205 -13.55 13.66 14.83
CA THR A 205 -12.79 14.70 14.10
C THR A 205 -11.28 14.53 14.25
N LEU A 206 -10.82 13.95 15.35
CA LEU A 206 -9.40 13.71 15.61
C LEU A 206 -9.13 12.24 15.90
N ALA A 207 -8.07 11.72 15.32
CA ALA A 207 -7.56 10.38 15.61
C ALA A 207 -6.13 10.47 16.14
N LEU A 208 -5.84 9.78 17.23
CA LEU A 208 -4.48 9.60 17.76
C LEU A 208 -3.96 8.25 17.33
N ILE A 209 -2.87 8.26 16.55
CA ILE A 209 -2.12 7.05 16.21
C ILE A 209 -0.81 7.06 17.01
N LYS A 210 -0.58 5.98 17.74
CA LYS A 210 0.58 5.85 18.61
C LYS A 210 1.20 4.47 18.49
N ARG A 211 2.48 4.44 18.12
CA ARG A 211 3.25 3.19 17.94
C ARG A 211 2.55 2.20 16.98
N GLU A 212 1.96 2.73 15.93
CA GLU A 212 1.31 1.94 14.88
C GLU A 212 1.68 2.50 13.52
N ASN A 213 1.96 1.61 12.58
CA ASN A 213 2.34 2.00 11.23
C ASN A 213 1.12 2.52 10.46
N VAL A 214 1.29 3.58 9.67
CA VAL A 214 0.19 4.22 8.94
C VAL A 214 0.57 4.53 7.49
N HIS A 215 -0.33 4.22 6.57
CA HIS A 215 -0.23 4.60 5.17
C HIS A 215 -0.87 5.98 4.98
N VAL A 216 -0.08 6.98 4.67
CA VAL A 216 -0.50 8.39 4.57
C VAL A 216 -0.77 8.75 3.11
N MET A 217 -2.02 8.61 2.65
CA MET A 217 -2.36 8.88 1.25
C MET A 217 -2.35 10.38 0.90
N ASN A 218 -2.50 11.28 1.85
CA ASN A 218 -2.36 12.72 1.64
C ASN A 218 -0.88 13.13 1.68
N LYS A 219 -0.21 13.05 0.54
CA LYS A 219 1.23 13.36 0.42
C LYS A 219 1.57 14.82 0.68
N ARG A 220 0.62 15.73 0.45
CA ARG A 220 0.78 17.15 0.78
C ARG A 220 0.81 17.39 2.27
N SER A 221 0.06 16.59 3.02
CA SER A 221 0.12 16.61 4.48
C SER A 221 1.50 16.20 4.99
N LEU A 222 2.11 15.13 4.44
CA LEU A 222 3.49 14.76 4.75
C LEU A 222 4.49 15.88 4.41
N ASP A 223 4.35 16.50 3.23
CA ASP A 223 5.22 17.58 2.77
C ASP A 223 5.18 18.79 3.72
N ARG A 224 3.98 19.18 4.17
CA ARG A 224 3.80 20.27 5.15
C ARG A 224 4.49 20.02 6.50
N HIS A 225 4.59 18.77 6.90
CA HIS A 225 5.15 18.35 8.18
C HIS A 225 6.58 17.81 8.10
N TYR A 226 7.22 17.89 6.92
CA TYR A 226 8.53 17.31 6.65
C TYR A 226 9.59 17.71 7.70
N ASP A 227 9.77 19.00 7.96
CA ASP A 227 10.76 19.48 8.93
C ASP A 227 10.48 19.01 10.35
N THR A 228 9.20 18.91 10.72
CA THR A 228 8.78 18.40 12.05
C THR A 228 9.09 16.91 12.18
N ILE A 229 8.82 16.14 11.12
CA ILE A 229 9.12 14.70 11.06
C ILE A 229 10.63 14.48 11.18
N MET A 230 11.42 15.20 10.38
CA MET A 230 12.87 15.08 10.42
C MET A 230 13.44 15.49 11.78
N GLY A 231 12.95 16.56 12.37
CA GLY A 231 13.36 16.99 13.72
C GLY A 231 13.00 15.96 14.82
N ALA A 232 11.89 15.23 14.66
CA ALA A 232 11.51 14.17 15.59
C ALA A 232 12.37 12.89 15.44
N LEU A 233 12.94 12.66 14.25
CA LEU A 233 13.85 11.53 14.00
C LEU A 233 15.28 11.77 14.50
N ASP A 234 15.71 13.04 14.59
CA ASP A 234 17.07 13.44 15.00
C ASP A 234 17.23 13.60 16.53
N GLY A 235 16.15 13.59 17.30
CA GLY A 235 16.12 13.78 18.75
C GLY A 235 15.92 12.48 19.50
#